data_72fb8a160d212eb8766ab9bbc83347ae
#
_entry.id   72fb8a160d212eb8766ab9bbc83347ae
#
_cell.length_a   1.000
_cell.length_b   1.000
_cell.length_c   1.000
_cell.angle_alpha   90.00
_cell.angle_beta   90.00
_cell.angle_gamma   90.00
#
_symmetry.space_group_name_H-M   'P 1'
#
loop_
_entity.id
_entity.type
_entity.pdbx_description
1 polymer ?
#
loop_
_entity_poly.entity_id
_entity_poly.type
_entity_poly.pdbx_seq_one_letter_code
_entity_poly.pdbx_strand_id
1 'polypeptide(L)' 'GILQFNAVVATNIHARHLYERIGFKQLGTIPGGFRMDDGHYEDICPYYIETK' A
#
# COMPACT_ATOMS: atom_id res chain seq x y z
N GLY A 1 -21.20 5.34 1.48
CA GLY A 1 -19.80 5.38 1.84
C GLY A 1 -18.89 5.63 0.67
N ILE A 2 -17.72 6.14 0.95
CA ILE A 2 -16.70 6.42 -0.05
C ILE A 2 -15.53 5.50 0.21
N LEU A 3 -15.08 4.81 -0.85
CA LEU A 3 -13.89 3.99 -0.77
C LEU A 3 -12.69 4.80 -1.26
N GLN A 4 -11.63 4.79 -0.47
CA GLN A 4 -10.37 5.40 -0.86
C GLN A 4 -9.31 4.31 -0.96
N PHE A 5 -8.49 4.40 -2.00
CA PHE A 5 -7.44 3.43 -2.25
C PHE A 5 -6.09 4.11 -2.23
N ASN A 6 -5.12 3.43 -1.64
CA ASN A 6 -3.72 3.85 -1.67
C ASN A 6 -2.85 2.62 -1.87
N ALA A 7 -1.64 2.85 -2.34
CA ALA A 7 -0.69 1.76 -2.54
C ALA A 7 0.68 2.21 -2.07
N VAL A 8 1.39 1.32 -1.38
CA VAL A 8 2.74 1.60 -0.93
C VAL A 8 3.65 0.43 -1.27
N VAL A 9 4.94 0.72 -1.42
CA VAL A 9 5.95 -0.32 -1.61
C VAL A 9 6.03 -1.14 -0.33
N ALA A 10 6.10 -2.47 -0.45
CA ALA A 10 6.03 -3.37 0.69
C ALA A 10 7.15 -3.12 1.72
N THR A 11 8.31 -2.64 1.28
CA THR A 11 9.43 -2.34 2.16
C THR A 11 9.27 -1.04 2.92
N ASN A 12 8.27 -0.22 2.58
CA ASN A 12 8.03 1.04 3.28
C ASN A 12 7.20 0.79 4.53
N ILE A 13 7.85 0.28 5.55
CA ILE A 13 7.17 -0.14 6.79
C ILE A 13 6.51 1.04 7.50
N HIS A 14 7.13 2.22 7.46
CA HIS A 14 6.56 3.42 8.08
C HIS A 14 5.20 3.79 7.49
N ALA A 15 5.12 3.81 6.16
CA ALA A 15 3.86 4.15 5.50
C ALA A 15 2.80 3.07 5.77
N ARG A 16 3.19 1.80 5.77
CA ARG A 16 2.26 0.71 6.05
C ARG A 16 1.67 0.84 7.44
N HIS A 17 2.50 1.10 8.45
CA HIS A 17 2.03 1.29 9.82
C HIS A 17 1.12 2.51 9.93
N LEU A 18 1.47 3.59 9.24
CA LEU A 18 0.65 4.80 9.25
C LEU A 18 -0.74 4.54 8.69
N TYR A 19 -0.83 3.87 7.55
CA TYR A 19 -2.12 3.55 6.95
C TYR A 19 -2.95 2.67 7.86
N GLU A 20 -2.34 1.65 8.48
CA GLU A 20 -3.04 0.77 9.39
C GLU A 20 -3.56 1.51 10.62
N ARG A 21 -2.78 2.47 11.13
CA ARG A 21 -3.21 3.29 12.27
C ARG A 21 -4.40 4.18 11.93
N ILE A 22 -4.44 4.69 10.70
CA ILE A 22 -5.55 5.53 10.24
C ILE A 22 -6.82 4.71 10.05
N GLY A 23 -6.68 3.42 9.77
CA GLY A 23 -7.81 2.53 9.58
C GLY A 23 -7.86 1.88 8.21
N PHE A 24 -6.84 2.10 7.36
CA PHE A 24 -6.75 1.42 6.08
C PHE A 24 -6.49 -0.06 6.29
N LYS A 25 -7.04 -0.88 5.40
CA LYS A 25 -6.85 -2.32 5.40
C LYS A 25 -6.10 -2.73 4.14
N GLN A 26 -5.19 -3.69 4.29
CA GLN A 26 -4.44 -4.18 3.15
C GLN A 26 -5.30 -5.12 2.31
N LEU A 27 -5.39 -4.85 1.01
CA LEU A 27 -6.13 -5.70 0.09
C LEU A 27 -5.35 -6.94 -0.31
N GLY A 28 -4.02 -6.84 -0.31
CA GLY A 28 -3.18 -7.95 -0.74
C GLY A 28 -1.78 -7.46 -1.06
N THR A 29 -1.10 -8.18 -1.94
CA THR A 29 0.24 -7.82 -2.39
C THR A 29 0.33 -8.05 -3.89
N ILE A 30 0.89 -7.07 -4.60
CA ILE A 30 1.15 -7.18 -6.04
C ILE A 30 2.65 -7.42 -6.20
N PRO A 31 3.08 -8.63 -6.55
CA PRO A 31 4.51 -8.92 -6.68
C PRO A 31 5.12 -8.12 -7.82
N GLY A 32 6.26 -7.48 -7.54
CA GLY A 32 6.98 -6.72 -8.55
C GLY A 32 6.20 -5.58 -9.16
N GLY A 33 5.25 -5.00 -8.42
CA GLY A 33 4.36 -3.98 -8.96
C GLY A 33 4.99 -2.60 -9.13
N PHE A 34 6.18 -2.39 -8.59
CA PHE A 34 6.85 -1.09 -8.65
C PHE A 34 8.31 -1.27 -9.03
N ARG A 35 8.75 -0.50 -10.05
CA ARG A 35 10.15 -0.50 -10.45
C ARG A 35 10.88 0.63 -9.74
N MET A 36 11.95 0.27 -9.02
CA MET A 36 12.78 1.24 -8.31
C MET A 36 13.78 1.90 -9.26
N ASP A 37 14.39 2.99 -8.79
CA ASP A 37 15.33 3.78 -9.61
C ASP A 37 16.55 2.98 -10.06
N ASP A 38 16.96 2.01 -9.25
CA ASP A 38 18.12 1.16 -9.60
C ASP A 38 17.75 0.01 -10.52
N GLY A 39 16.50 -0.09 -10.92
CA GLY A 39 16.03 -1.10 -11.86
C GLY A 39 15.46 -2.36 -11.25
N HIS A 40 15.59 -2.55 -9.92
CA HIS A 40 14.95 -3.71 -9.30
C HIS A 40 13.46 -3.44 -9.04
N TYR A 41 12.71 -4.51 -8.84
CA TYR A 41 11.26 -4.42 -8.60
C TYR A 41 10.96 -4.70 -7.14
N GLU A 42 9.95 -3.99 -6.63
CA GLU A 42 9.45 -4.18 -5.27
C GLU A 42 7.98 -4.55 -5.33
N ASP A 43 7.53 -5.27 -4.31
CA ASP A 43 6.10 -5.57 -4.20
C ASP A 43 5.33 -4.33 -3.77
N ILE A 44 4.08 -4.25 -4.19
CA ILE A 44 3.18 -3.17 -3.79
C ILE A 44 2.08 -3.74 -2.91
N CYS A 45 1.80 -3.03 -1.82
CA CYS A 45 0.68 -3.36 -0.94
C CYS A 45 -0.43 -2.35 -1.16
N PRO A 46 -1.51 -2.72 -1.85
CA PRO A 46 -2.68 -1.85 -1.97
C PRO A 46 -3.49 -1.86 -0.68
N TYR A 47 -3.93 -0.68 -0.29
CA TYR A 47 -4.73 -0.48 0.92
C TYR A 47 -6.04 0.21 0.55
N TYR A 48 -7.05 0.01 1.36
CA TYR A 48 -8.31 0.70 1.20
C TYR A 48 -8.87 1.11 2.55
N ILE A 49 -9.72 2.14 2.53
CA ILE A 49 -10.51 2.53 3.68
C ILE A 49 -11.88 2.94 3.17
N GLU A 50 -12.91 2.57 3.91
CA GLU A 50 -14.26 3.01 3.62
C GLU A 50 -14.64 4.09 4.63
N THR A 51 -15.05 5.24 4.12
CA THR A 51 -15.52 6.36 4.95
C THR A 51 -16.99 6.59 4.70
N LYS A 52 -17.69 7.03 5.73
CA LYS A 52 -19.12 7.30 5.62
C LYS A 52 -19.40 8.70 5.08
#